data_fb4affd5ddec317946e3a3a3ae25fd47
#
_entry.id   fb4affd5ddec317946e3a3a3ae25fd47
#
_cell.length_a   1.000
_cell.length_b   1.000
_cell.length_c   1.000
_cell.angle_alpha   90.00
_cell.angle_beta   90.00
_cell.angle_gamma   90.00
#
_symmetry.space_group_name_H-M   'P 1'
#
loop_
_entity.id
_entity.type
_entity.pdbx_description
1 polymer ?
#
loop_
_entity_poly.entity_id
_entity_poly.type
_entity_poly.pdbx_seq_one_letter_code
_entity_poly.pdbx_strand_id
1 'polypeptide(L)'
;DSFFPSKDNNLNEELCRVLCFLDHPSVVRKTIALMKTTKAQIPDFNSEIMKRNKNYGGKILSTMGADVTPNVLNIHLLFCLKDVQVGWTMKDRKSYLGELQNLMTKKGGNMFTGYIQKIRESAIASVPEKDRISLQYLMGEVKSVDLAKLPRAQGPGVAWTVDSALQVLNKDILAGRDYTNGKKMFSAGLCVACHRFGNEGGGVGPDLTNLA
;
A
#
# COMPACT_ATOMS: atom_id res chain seq x y z
N ASP A 1 18.37 24.50 2.47
CA ASP A 1 18.80 23.44 3.41
C ASP A 1 18.66 23.85 4.88
N SER A 2 18.94 25.09 5.25
CA SER A 2 18.81 25.59 6.63
C SER A 2 17.37 25.59 7.15
N PHE A 3 16.39 25.66 6.28
CA PHE A 3 14.96 25.65 6.63
C PHE A 3 14.35 24.25 6.75
N PHE A 4 15.07 23.20 6.38
CA PHE A 4 14.58 21.82 6.50
C PHE A 4 15.37 21.05 7.57
N PRO A 5 14.70 20.36 8.52
CA PRO A 5 13.26 20.36 8.73
C PRO A 5 12.74 21.64 9.40
N SER A 6 11.51 22.02 9.05
CA SER A 6 10.75 23.10 9.65
C SER A 6 9.87 22.59 10.81
N LYS A 7 9.28 23.54 11.58
CA LYS A 7 8.21 23.22 12.54
C LYS A 7 6.86 22.93 11.86
N ASP A 8 6.68 23.37 10.61
CA ASP A 8 5.47 23.18 9.82
C ASP A 8 5.62 21.93 8.96
N ASN A 9 4.70 20.98 9.16
CA ASN A 9 4.70 19.71 8.42
C ASN A 9 4.38 19.87 6.93
N ASN A 10 3.50 20.79 6.56
CA ASN A 10 3.19 21.06 5.16
C ASN A 10 4.41 21.62 4.43
N LEU A 11 5.14 22.51 5.10
CA LEU A 11 6.39 23.03 4.56
C LEU A 11 7.45 21.93 4.45
N ASN A 12 7.50 20.98 5.40
CA ASN A 12 8.41 19.84 5.33
C ASN A 12 8.14 18.95 4.13
N GLU A 13 6.87 18.73 3.75
CA GLU A 13 6.50 17.96 2.56
C GLU A 13 7.10 18.59 1.30
N GLU A 14 6.91 19.90 1.12
CA GLU A 14 7.41 20.60 -0.06
C GLU A 14 8.94 20.74 -0.07
N LEU A 15 9.55 21.09 1.07
CA LEU A 15 11.00 21.19 1.18
C LEU A 15 11.69 19.84 0.91
N CYS A 16 11.14 18.73 1.42
CA CYS A 16 11.66 17.40 1.15
C CYS A 16 11.63 17.10 -0.36
N ARG A 17 10.49 17.37 -1.01
CA ARG A 17 10.33 17.16 -2.45
C ARG A 17 11.36 17.95 -3.27
N VAL A 18 11.51 19.24 -2.97
CA VAL A 18 12.49 20.11 -3.65
C VAL A 18 13.93 19.63 -3.41
N LEU A 19 14.29 19.28 -2.19
CA LEU A 19 15.64 18.82 -1.85
C LEU A 19 15.94 17.45 -2.49
N CYS A 20 14.96 16.56 -2.61
CA CYS A 20 15.10 15.30 -3.35
C CYS A 20 15.28 15.56 -4.85
N PHE A 21 14.52 16.48 -5.44
CA PHE A 21 14.65 16.85 -6.85
C PHE A 21 16.03 17.44 -7.16
N LEU A 22 16.62 18.18 -6.22
CA LEU A 22 17.96 18.79 -6.35
C LEU A 22 19.08 17.83 -5.96
N ASP A 23 18.81 16.58 -5.65
CA ASP A 23 19.79 15.59 -5.15
C ASP A 23 20.65 16.15 -4.00
N HIS A 24 20.02 16.92 -3.08
CA HIS A 24 20.77 17.58 -2.01
C HIS A 24 21.35 16.53 -1.04
N PRO A 25 22.66 16.52 -0.77
CA PRO A 25 23.33 15.44 -0.05
C PRO A 25 22.87 15.23 1.39
N SER A 26 22.24 16.23 2.02
CA SER A 26 21.73 16.12 3.39
C SER A 26 20.26 15.65 3.47
N VAL A 27 19.54 15.55 2.34
CA VAL A 27 18.10 15.29 2.34
C VAL A 27 17.77 13.97 3.02
N VAL A 28 18.45 12.88 2.69
CA VAL A 28 18.21 11.56 3.25
C VAL A 28 18.30 11.57 4.77
N ARG A 29 19.45 12.04 5.30
CA ARG A 29 19.70 12.06 6.75
C ARG A 29 18.68 12.91 7.49
N LYS A 30 18.38 14.11 6.98
CA LYS A 30 17.42 15.04 7.61
C LYS A 30 15.99 14.49 7.58
N THR A 31 15.58 13.91 6.47
CA THR A 31 14.26 13.30 6.32
C THR A 31 14.08 12.10 7.26
N ILE A 32 15.07 11.22 7.36
CA ILE A 32 15.01 10.07 8.28
C ILE A 32 14.99 10.53 9.74
N ALA A 33 15.73 11.59 10.08
CA ALA A 33 15.68 12.18 11.43
C ALA A 33 14.30 12.77 11.73
N LEU A 34 13.70 13.49 10.79
CA LEU A 34 12.35 14.04 10.91
C LEU A 34 11.30 12.93 11.12
N MET A 35 11.33 11.87 10.32
CA MET A 35 10.40 10.75 10.44
C MET A 35 10.39 10.10 11.82
N LYS A 36 11.51 10.09 12.53
CA LYS A 36 11.61 9.53 13.88
C LYS A 36 10.97 10.40 14.96
N THR A 37 10.82 11.69 14.70
CA THR A 37 10.27 12.66 15.66
C THR A 37 8.81 13.01 15.40
N THR A 38 8.31 12.71 14.20
CA THR A 38 6.91 12.97 13.84
C THR A 38 5.98 11.92 14.44
N LYS A 39 4.87 12.42 15.00
CA LYS A 39 3.77 11.57 15.50
C LYS A 39 2.68 11.46 14.45
N ALA A 40 2.05 10.30 14.37
CA ALA A 40 0.85 10.15 13.54
C ALA A 40 -0.22 11.14 14.01
N GLN A 41 -0.77 11.91 13.08
CA GLN A 41 -1.93 12.74 13.35
C GLN A 41 -3.16 11.84 13.26
N ILE A 42 -3.87 11.70 14.38
CA ILE A 42 -5.17 11.03 14.39
C ILE A 42 -6.16 12.01 13.74
N PRO A 43 -6.81 11.63 12.63
CA PRO A 43 -7.82 12.50 12.02
C PRO A 43 -8.92 12.84 13.02
N ASP A 44 -9.41 14.08 13.00
CA ASP A 44 -10.57 14.46 13.79
C ASP A 44 -11.83 13.76 13.26
N PHE A 45 -12.21 12.67 13.90
CA PHE A 45 -13.39 11.86 13.55
C PHE A 45 -14.72 12.52 13.97
N ASN A 46 -14.70 13.67 14.62
CA ASN A 46 -15.90 14.45 14.92
C ASN A 46 -16.40 15.28 13.73
N SER A 47 -15.77 15.18 12.56
CA SER A 47 -16.23 15.91 11.39
C SER A 47 -17.68 15.54 11.06
N GLU A 48 -18.46 16.53 10.61
CA GLU A 48 -19.86 16.37 10.15
C GLU A 48 -20.01 15.24 9.10
N ILE A 49 -19.00 15.00 8.27
CA ILE A 49 -18.98 13.98 7.23
C ILE A 49 -19.05 12.57 7.86
N MET A 50 -18.31 12.35 8.95
CA MET A 50 -18.30 11.07 9.66
C MET A 50 -19.61 10.83 10.40
N LYS A 51 -20.27 11.88 10.93
CA LYS A 51 -21.58 11.80 11.60
C LYS A 51 -22.71 11.47 10.64
N ARG A 52 -22.62 11.91 9.38
CA ARG A 52 -23.65 11.65 8.36
C ARG A 52 -23.68 10.20 7.87
N ASN A 53 -22.60 9.47 8.00
CA ASN A 53 -22.53 8.09 7.51
C ASN A 53 -22.11 7.13 8.63
N LYS A 54 -23.06 6.82 9.53
CA LYS A 54 -22.84 5.98 10.73
C LYS A 54 -22.23 4.60 10.41
N ASN A 55 -22.62 3.99 9.29
CA ASN A 55 -22.11 2.67 8.90
C ASN A 55 -20.67 2.71 8.39
N TYR A 56 -20.31 3.77 7.67
CA TYR A 56 -18.95 3.95 7.14
C TYR A 56 -18.00 4.49 8.22
N GLY A 57 -18.46 5.47 9.00
CA GLY A 57 -17.70 6.05 10.10
C GLY A 57 -17.35 5.05 11.20
N GLY A 58 -18.28 4.17 11.56
CA GLY A 58 -18.05 3.11 12.57
C GLY A 58 -17.00 2.09 12.11
N LYS A 59 -16.99 1.67 10.84
CA LYS A 59 -15.96 0.79 10.28
C LYS A 59 -14.59 1.47 10.23
N ILE A 60 -14.53 2.74 9.87
CA ILE A 60 -13.28 3.50 9.88
C ILE A 60 -12.73 3.61 11.30
N LEU A 61 -13.54 3.99 12.27
CA LEU A 61 -13.14 4.10 13.68
C LEU A 61 -12.63 2.77 14.26
N SER A 62 -13.25 1.64 13.93
CA SER A 62 -12.82 0.32 14.39
C SER A 62 -11.51 -0.15 13.76
N THR A 63 -11.15 0.40 12.60
CA THR A 63 -9.90 0.07 11.87
C THR A 63 -8.74 1.04 12.14
N MET A 64 -9.02 2.21 12.71
CA MET A 64 -8.05 3.30 12.90
C MET A 64 -7.77 3.57 14.39
N GLY A 65 -7.34 2.55 15.14
CA GLY A 65 -6.72 2.79 16.44
C GLY A 65 -5.38 3.54 16.28
N ALA A 66 -4.96 4.31 17.29
CA ALA A 66 -3.73 5.11 17.26
C ALA A 66 -2.49 4.29 16.84
N ASP A 67 -2.45 3.00 17.25
CA ASP A 67 -1.33 2.10 16.94
C ASP A 67 -1.35 1.53 15.51
N VAL A 68 -2.46 1.69 14.79
CA VAL A 68 -2.63 1.15 13.43
C VAL A 68 -2.73 2.22 12.36
N THR A 69 -2.93 3.50 12.75
CA THR A 69 -3.01 4.61 11.80
C THR A 69 -1.60 4.96 11.28
N PRO A 70 -1.38 4.87 9.97
CA PRO A 70 -0.08 5.25 9.41
C PRO A 70 0.14 6.76 9.52
N ASN A 71 1.38 7.15 9.76
CA ASN A 71 1.75 8.56 9.74
C ASN A 71 1.81 9.06 8.28
N VAL A 72 0.85 9.89 7.88
CA VAL A 72 0.72 10.39 6.51
C VAL A 72 1.95 11.18 6.06
N LEU A 73 2.51 12.02 6.93
CA LEU A 73 3.74 12.74 6.63
C LEU A 73 4.89 11.76 6.35
N ASN A 74 5.07 10.73 7.19
CA ASN A 74 6.12 9.74 6.95
C ASN A 74 5.95 9.03 5.62
N ILE A 75 4.72 8.71 5.21
CA ILE A 75 4.45 8.10 3.91
C ILE A 75 4.88 9.03 2.77
N HIS A 76 4.56 10.32 2.88
CA HIS A 76 4.98 11.31 1.88
C HIS A 76 6.51 11.43 1.81
N LEU A 77 7.18 11.51 2.96
CA LEU A 77 8.64 11.58 3.05
C LEU A 77 9.31 10.32 2.46
N LEU A 78 8.76 9.13 2.73
CA LEU A 78 9.23 7.88 2.15
C LEU A 78 9.05 7.86 0.62
N PHE A 79 7.93 8.38 0.14
CA PHE A 79 7.69 8.52 -1.29
C PHE A 79 8.71 9.45 -1.96
N CYS A 80 9.04 10.59 -1.34
CA CYS A 80 10.04 11.51 -1.88
C CYS A 80 11.42 10.85 -1.97
N LEU A 81 11.81 10.04 -0.99
CA LEU A 81 13.12 9.40 -0.94
C LEU A 81 13.27 8.18 -1.87
N LYS A 82 12.20 7.64 -2.44
CA LYS A 82 12.22 6.34 -3.15
C LYS A 82 13.20 6.25 -4.32
N ASP A 83 13.45 7.36 -5.00
CA ASP A 83 14.31 7.42 -6.18
C ASP A 83 15.64 8.17 -5.93
N VAL A 84 15.86 8.68 -4.71
CA VAL A 84 17.10 9.41 -4.36
C VAL A 84 18.28 8.44 -4.35
N GLN A 85 19.36 8.81 -5.06
CA GLN A 85 20.57 7.99 -5.19
C GLN A 85 21.69 8.42 -4.26
N VAL A 86 21.73 9.69 -3.86
CA VAL A 86 22.83 10.30 -3.11
C VAL A 86 22.55 10.44 -1.61
N GLY A 87 23.58 10.60 -0.81
CA GLY A 87 23.47 10.92 0.62
C GLY A 87 23.06 9.76 1.53
N TRP A 88 22.99 8.53 1.02
CA TRP A 88 22.62 7.33 1.79
C TRP A 88 23.81 6.76 2.58
N THR A 89 23.59 6.53 3.87
CA THR A 89 24.41 5.61 4.66
C THR A 89 23.69 4.25 4.79
N MET A 90 24.45 3.21 5.14
CA MET A 90 23.85 1.89 5.42
C MET A 90 22.81 1.97 6.56
N LYS A 91 23.06 2.80 7.57
CA LYS A 91 22.12 3.04 8.68
C LYS A 91 20.82 3.68 8.18
N ASP A 92 20.91 4.65 7.28
CA ASP A 92 19.73 5.32 6.72
C ASP A 92 18.93 4.36 5.84
N ARG A 93 19.58 3.57 5.00
CA ARG A 93 18.90 2.52 4.19
C ARG A 93 18.17 1.49 5.06
N LYS A 94 18.80 1.04 6.16
CA LYS A 94 18.14 0.15 7.13
C LYS A 94 16.92 0.79 7.77
N SER A 95 17.01 2.04 8.18
CA SER A 95 15.88 2.78 8.76
C SER A 95 14.75 2.97 7.75
N TYR A 96 15.08 3.32 6.52
CA TYR A 96 14.12 3.56 5.44
C TYR A 96 13.36 2.29 5.04
N LEU A 97 14.09 1.22 4.72
CA LEU A 97 13.46 -0.06 4.33
C LEU A 97 12.71 -0.71 5.51
N GLY A 98 13.21 -0.55 6.73
CA GLY A 98 12.52 -1.01 7.94
C GLY A 98 11.20 -0.31 8.16
N GLU A 99 11.11 1.00 7.91
CA GLU A 99 9.85 1.74 8.01
C GLU A 99 8.87 1.33 6.91
N LEU A 100 9.33 1.12 5.68
CA LEU A 100 8.48 0.57 4.61
C LEU A 100 7.93 -0.82 4.96
N GLN A 101 8.76 -1.67 5.55
CA GLN A 101 8.33 -3.00 6.01
C GLN A 101 7.30 -2.89 7.15
N ASN A 102 7.50 -1.97 8.09
CA ASN A 102 6.56 -1.69 9.17
C ASN A 102 5.21 -1.20 8.62
N LEU A 103 5.22 -0.30 7.64
CA LEU A 103 3.99 0.19 7.00
C LEU A 103 3.19 -0.90 6.28
N MET A 104 3.85 -1.94 5.75
CA MET A 104 3.16 -3.10 5.17
C MET A 104 2.32 -3.89 6.18
N THR A 105 2.60 -3.75 7.48
CA THR A 105 1.81 -4.37 8.56
C THR A 105 0.66 -3.50 9.05
N LYS A 106 0.62 -2.22 8.65
CA LYS A 106 -0.40 -1.27 9.09
C LYS A 106 -1.68 -1.42 8.28
N LYS A 107 -2.79 -1.06 8.91
CA LYS A 107 -4.08 -0.96 8.22
C LYS A 107 -4.23 0.43 7.61
N GLY A 108 -4.78 0.48 6.42
CA GLY A 108 -5.04 1.74 5.70
C GLY A 108 -6.28 1.62 4.83
N GLY A 109 -6.53 2.63 4.01
CA GLY A 109 -7.58 2.58 2.99
C GLY A 109 -7.31 1.52 1.92
N ASN A 110 -8.30 1.26 1.06
CA ASN A 110 -8.28 0.17 0.07
C ASN A 110 -7.04 0.11 -0.82
N MET A 111 -6.42 1.24 -1.11
CA MET A 111 -5.22 1.33 -1.97
C MET A 111 -3.91 1.41 -1.18
N PHE A 112 -3.98 1.47 0.16
CA PHE A 112 -2.83 1.78 1.01
C PHE A 112 -1.68 0.77 0.82
N THR A 113 -1.96 -0.51 0.97
CA THR A 113 -0.93 -1.55 0.86
C THR A 113 -0.26 -1.56 -0.52
N GLY A 114 -1.04 -1.40 -1.60
CA GLY A 114 -0.52 -1.33 -2.96
C GLY A 114 0.36 -0.10 -3.17
N TYR A 115 -0.01 1.04 -2.60
CA TYR A 115 0.79 2.27 -2.68
C TYR A 115 2.14 2.11 -1.95
N ILE A 116 2.14 1.60 -0.71
CA ILE A 116 3.37 1.33 0.04
C ILE A 116 4.24 0.30 -0.68
N GLN A 117 3.64 -0.73 -1.28
CA GLN A 117 4.36 -1.71 -2.07
C GLN A 117 5.09 -1.07 -3.26
N LYS A 118 4.46 -0.13 -3.98
CA LYS A 118 5.10 0.59 -5.09
C LYS A 118 6.28 1.46 -4.64
N ILE A 119 6.14 2.16 -3.52
CA ILE A 119 7.27 2.90 -2.92
C ILE A 119 8.41 1.93 -2.60
N ARG A 120 8.09 0.78 -2.00
CA ARG A 120 9.06 -0.23 -1.60
C ARG A 120 9.78 -0.85 -2.80
N GLU A 121 9.08 -1.16 -3.88
CA GLU A 121 9.66 -1.68 -5.12
C GLU A 121 10.69 -0.70 -5.70
N SER A 122 10.36 0.59 -5.82
CA SER A 122 11.29 1.64 -6.25
C SER A 122 12.48 1.77 -5.30
N ALA A 123 12.23 1.77 -3.99
CA ALA A 123 13.26 1.85 -2.96
C ALA A 123 14.26 0.68 -3.04
N ILE A 124 13.77 -0.54 -3.24
CA ILE A 124 14.61 -1.74 -3.42
C ILE A 124 15.41 -1.68 -4.71
N ALA A 125 14.79 -1.21 -5.81
CA ALA A 125 15.48 -1.03 -7.08
C ALA A 125 16.63 -0.02 -6.99
N SER A 126 16.50 0.99 -6.12
CA SER A 126 17.54 2.02 -5.89
C SER A 126 18.70 1.56 -5.00
N VAL A 127 18.63 0.36 -4.39
CA VAL A 127 19.71 -0.17 -3.54
C VAL A 127 20.89 -0.61 -4.40
N PRO A 128 22.10 -0.06 -4.19
CA PRO A 128 23.30 -0.50 -4.88
C PRO A 128 23.59 -1.98 -4.64
N GLU A 129 24.14 -2.67 -5.65
CA GLU A 129 24.41 -4.11 -5.58
C GLU A 129 25.29 -4.50 -4.37
N LYS A 130 26.30 -3.69 -4.07
CA LYS A 130 27.19 -3.90 -2.91
C LYS A 130 26.48 -3.92 -1.57
N ASP A 131 25.32 -3.26 -1.45
CA ASP A 131 24.56 -3.12 -0.20
C ASP A 131 23.44 -4.16 -0.06
N ARG A 132 23.06 -4.85 -1.15
CA ARG A 132 21.90 -5.77 -1.23
C ARG A 132 22.00 -6.92 -0.24
N ILE A 133 23.16 -7.55 -0.13
CA ILE A 133 23.35 -8.69 0.81
C ILE A 133 23.07 -8.25 2.25
N SER A 134 23.57 -7.07 2.66
CA SER A 134 23.39 -6.55 4.02
C SER A 134 21.96 -6.09 4.33
N LEU A 135 21.14 -5.88 3.30
CA LEU A 135 19.76 -5.39 3.40
C LEU A 135 18.72 -6.46 3.02
N GLN A 136 19.17 -7.65 2.62
CA GLN A 136 18.31 -8.73 2.10
C GLN A 136 17.12 -9.05 3.02
N TYR A 137 17.34 -9.05 4.34
CA TYR A 137 16.30 -9.33 5.33
C TYR A 137 15.19 -8.27 5.39
N LEU A 138 15.45 -7.04 4.92
CA LEU A 138 14.48 -5.95 4.80
C LEU A 138 13.85 -5.89 3.41
N MET A 139 14.53 -6.42 2.40
CA MET A 139 14.05 -6.39 1.04
C MET A 139 13.04 -7.50 0.75
N GLY A 140 13.06 -8.61 1.45
CA GLY A 140 12.18 -9.79 1.40
C GLY A 140 11.33 -9.91 0.11
N GLU A 141 11.17 -11.07 -0.44
CA GLU A 141 10.37 -11.24 -1.66
C GLU A 141 8.94 -10.71 -1.45
N VAL A 142 8.58 -9.64 -2.15
CA VAL A 142 7.18 -9.36 -2.43
C VAL A 142 6.77 -10.44 -3.43
N LYS A 143 5.98 -11.40 -3.00
CA LYS A 143 5.40 -12.40 -3.92
C LYS A 143 4.53 -11.66 -4.92
N SER A 144 5.11 -11.25 -6.03
CA SER A 144 4.34 -10.80 -7.18
C SER A 144 3.57 -12.01 -7.73
N VAL A 145 2.30 -11.78 -8.04
CA VAL A 145 1.49 -12.82 -8.70
C VAL A 145 2.07 -13.04 -10.09
N ASP A 146 2.65 -14.21 -10.34
CA ASP A 146 3.13 -14.58 -11.67
C ASP A 146 1.93 -14.90 -12.57
N LEU A 147 1.53 -13.91 -13.36
CA LEU A 147 0.36 -14.00 -14.25
C LEU A 147 0.48 -15.17 -15.27
N ALA A 148 1.70 -15.59 -15.61
CA ALA A 148 1.90 -16.70 -16.55
C ALA A 148 1.55 -18.06 -15.93
N LYS A 149 1.60 -18.16 -14.60
CA LYS A 149 1.27 -19.37 -13.84
C LYS A 149 -0.19 -19.45 -13.38
N LEU A 150 -0.98 -18.40 -13.62
CA LEU A 150 -2.39 -18.41 -13.25
C LEU A 150 -3.18 -19.37 -14.15
N PRO A 151 -4.18 -20.08 -13.60
CA PRO A 151 -5.12 -20.83 -14.40
C PRO A 151 -5.82 -19.89 -15.37
N ARG A 152 -6.02 -20.35 -16.61
CA ARG A 152 -6.75 -19.58 -17.63
C ARG A 152 -8.20 -19.99 -17.64
N ALA A 153 -9.09 -19.05 -17.97
CA ALA A 153 -10.49 -19.37 -18.24
C ALA A 153 -10.57 -20.35 -19.40
N GLN A 154 -11.40 -21.39 -19.25
CA GLN A 154 -11.60 -22.42 -20.25
C GLN A 154 -12.96 -22.24 -20.92
N GLY A 155 -13.03 -22.59 -22.19
CA GLY A 155 -14.25 -22.59 -22.97
C GLY A 155 -14.54 -21.30 -23.73
N PRO A 156 -15.56 -21.34 -24.61
CA PRO A 156 -16.01 -20.12 -25.26
C PRO A 156 -16.62 -19.21 -24.22
N GLY A 157 -16.16 -17.95 -24.17
CA GLY A 157 -16.77 -16.94 -23.32
C GLY A 157 -18.25 -16.73 -23.70
N VAL A 158 -19.04 -16.27 -22.73
CA VAL A 158 -20.44 -15.85 -22.96
C VAL A 158 -20.45 -14.32 -22.97
N ALA A 159 -21.01 -13.73 -24.02
CA ALA A 159 -21.29 -12.30 -24.06
C ALA A 159 -22.50 -12.00 -23.16
N TRP A 160 -22.24 -11.65 -21.91
CA TRP A 160 -23.29 -11.30 -20.95
C TRP A 160 -23.88 -9.93 -21.25
N THR A 161 -25.22 -9.87 -21.31
CA THR A 161 -25.97 -8.62 -21.22
C THR A 161 -26.44 -8.42 -19.78
N VAL A 162 -26.83 -7.19 -19.41
CA VAL A 162 -27.39 -6.93 -18.07
C VAL A 162 -28.62 -7.82 -17.82
N ASP A 163 -29.52 -7.96 -18.81
CA ASP A 163 -30.73 -8.75 -18.69
C ASP A 163 -30.44 -10.25 -18.50
N SER A 164 -29.50 -10.80 -19.26
CA SER A 164 -29.10 -12.21 -19.10
C SER A 164 -28.40 -12.47 -17.77
N ALA A 165 -27.61 -11.53 -17.27
CA ALA A 165 -26.99 -11.62 -15.95
C ALA A 165 -28.02 -11.56 -14.82
N LEU A 166 -29.02 -10.67 -14.92
CA LEU A 166 -30.09 -10.54 -13.95
C LEU A 166 -30.97 -11.79 -13.90
N GLN A 167 -31.25 -12.43 -15.03
CA GLN A 167 -31.99 -13.70 -15.06
C GLN A 167 -31.25 -14.81 -14.30
N VAL A 168 -29.93 -14.84 -14.36
CA VAL A 168 -29.14 -15.83 -13.63
C VAL A 168 -29.09 -15.48 -12.15
N LEU A 169 -28.97 -14.20 -11.79
CA LEU A 169 -28.94 -13.73 -10.39
C LEU A 169 -30.26 -13.97 -9.65
N ASN A 170 -31.40 -13.98 -10.35
CA ASN A 170 -32.72 -14.25 -9.76
C ASN A 170 -32.94 -15.73 -9.41
N LYS A 171 -32.05 -16.64 -9.84
CA LYS A 171 -32.02 -18.02 -9.39
C LYS A 171 -31.22 -18.11 -8.12
N ASP A 172 -31.47 -19.07 -7.26
CA ASP A 172 -30.72 -19.27 -6.02
C ASP A 172 -29.28 -19.76 -6.28
N ILE A 173 -28.52 -18.94 -7.02
CA ILE A 173 -27.12 -19.23 -7.39
C ILE A 173 -26.15 -19.07 -6.21
N LEU A 174 -26.64 -18.58 -5.06
CA LEU A 174 -25.83 -18.42 -3.86
C LEU A 174 -25.75 -19.70 -3.04
N ALA A 175 -26.66 -20.66 -3.28
CA ALA A 175 -26.64 -21.98 -2.64
C ALA A 175 -25.63 -22.92 -3.33
N GLY A 176 -24.98 -23.77 -2.54
CA GLY A 176 -24.09 -24.83 -3.07
C GLY A 176 -22.79 -24.33 -3.69
N ARG A 177 -22.29 -23.18 -3.31
CA ARG A 177 -21.02 -22.62 -3.82
C ARG A 177 -19.83 -23.45 -3.39
N ASP A 178 -18.93 -23.70 -4.32
CA ASP A 178 -17.64 -24.32 -4.08
C ASP A 178 -16.56 -23.23 -3.99
N TYR A 179 -15.98 -23.06 -2.79
CA TYR A 179 -14.92 -22.12 -2.53
C TYR A 179 -13.69 -22.37 -3.41
N THR A 180 -13.30 -23.65 -3.60
CA THR A 180 -12.12 -24.02 -4.40
C THR A 180 -12.29 -23.62 -5.86
N ASN A 181 -13.47 -23.84 -6.40
CA ASN A 181 -13.80 -23.42 -7.76
C ASN A 181 -13.86 -21.89 -7.86
N GLY A 182 -14.48 -21.21 -6.90
CA GLY A 182 -14.53 -19.75 -6.83
C GLY A 182 -13.12 -19.15 -6.83
N LYS A 183 -12.20 -19.70 -6.05
CA LYS A 183 -10.81 -19.29 -6.01
C LYS A 183 -10.11 -19.49 -7.37
N LYS A 184 -10.36 -20.61 -8.05
CA LYS A 184 -9.84 -20.82 -9.42
C LYS A 184 -10.38 -19.77 -10.39
N MET A 185 -11.67 -19.46 -10.33
CA MET A 185 -12.29 -18.44 -11.19
C MET A 185 -11.76 -17.03 -10.88
N PHE A 186 -11.56 -16.69 -9.63
CA PHE A 186 -10.92 -15.43 -9.22
C PHE A 186 -9.52 -15.28 -9.84
N SER A 187 -8.76 -16.37 -9.89
CA SER A 187 -7.44 -16.39 -10.52
C SER A 187 -7.55 -16.39 -12.05
N ALA A 188 -8.45 -17.19 -12.65
CA ALA A 188 -8.64 -17.29 -14.10
C ALA A 188 -9.18 -15.99 -14.71
N GLY A 189 -10.01 -15.25 -13.97
CA GLY A 189 -10.50 -13.92 -14.33
C GLY A 189 -9.47 -12.80 -14.11
N LEU A 190 -8.24 -13.12 -13.68
CA LEU A 190 -7.15 -12.19 -13.36
C LEU A 190 -7.47 -11.21 -12.21
N CYS A 191 -8.56 -11.43 -11.47
CA CYS A 191 -8.93 -10.59 -10.33
C CYS A 191 -7.83 -10.58 -9.26
N VAL A 192 -7.15 -11.73 -9.06
CA VAL A 192 -6.03 -11.91 -8.13
C VAL A 192 -4.82 -11.04 -8.48
N ALA A 193 -4.69 -10.55 -9.71
CA ALA A 193 -3.60 -9.68 -10.12
C ALA A 193 -3.65 -8.33 -9.41
N CYS A 194 -4.85 -7.81 -9.18
CA CYS A 194 -5.08 -6.51 -8.56
C CYS A 194 -5.64 -6.63 -7.14
N HIS A 195 -6.55 -7.57 -6.90
CA HIS A 195 -7.25 -7.72 -5.64
C HIS A 195 -6.63 -8.80 -4.76
N ARG A 196 -6.65 -8.55 -3.45
CA ARG A 196 -6.30 -9.54 -2.43
C ARG A 196 -7.56 -10.21 -1.89
N PHE A 197 -7.46 -11.53 -1.64
CA PHE A 197 -8.42 -12.29 -0.87
C PHE A 197 -7.65 -13.20 0.11
N GLY A 198 -7.84 -13.00 1.41
CA GLY A 198 -7.01 -13.63 2.44
C GLY A 198 -5.54 -13.23 2.32
N ASN A 199 -4.66 -14.23 2.21
CA ASN A 199 -3.22 -14.01 2.08
C ASN A 199 -2.73 -14.05 0.62
N GLU A 200 -3.63 -14.08 -0.36
CA GLU A 200 -3.30 -14.24 -1.77
C GLU A 200 -3.78 -13.05 -2.59
N GLY A 201 -3.02 -12.69 -3.62
CA GLY A 201 -3.36 -11.66 -4.58
C GLY A 201 -2.56 -10.39 -4.47
N GLY A 202 -2.82 -9.48 -5.42
CA GLY A 202 -2.21 -8.18 -5.52
C GLY A 202 -2.72 -7.18 -4.49
N GLY A 203 -2.05 -6.04 -4.39
CA GLY A 203 -2.42 -4.95 -3.47
C GLY A 203 -2.79 -3.65 -4.21
N VAL A 204 -3.00 -3.71 -5.52
CA VAL A 204 -3.36 -2.52 -6.33
C VAL A 204 -4.86 -2.20 -6.20
N GLY A 205 -5.69 -3.24 -6.16
CA GLY A 205 -7.11 -3.13 -5.94
C GLY A 205 -7.50 -3.26 -4.47
N PRO A 206 -8.77 -2.96 -4.11
CA PRO A 206 -9.29 -3.18 -2.76
C PRO A 206 -9.10 -4.62 -2.28
N ASP A 207 -8.84 -4.78 -0.97
CA ASP A 207 -8.85 -6.09 -0.32
C ASP A 207 -10.31 -6.59 -0.19
N LEU A 208 -10.59 -7.75 -0.76
CA LEU A 208 -11.92 -8.36 -0.82
C LEU A 208 -12.16 -9.36 0.32
N THR A 209 -11.21 -9.55 1.23
CA THR A 209 -11.28 -10.56 2.30
C THR A 209 -12.51 -10.40 3.20
N ASN A 210 -12.95 -9.17 3.42
CA ASN A 210 -14.04 -8.83 4.36
C ASN A 210 -15.24 -8.17 3.67
N LEU A 211 -15.49 -8.49 2.40
CA LEU A 211 -16.64 -7.96 1.66
C LEU A 211 -17.94 -8.79 1.87
N ALA A 212 -18.05 -9.53 2.96
CA ALA A 212 -19.28 -10.23 3.32
C ALA A 212 -20.16 -9.39 4.22
#